data_8af03c8cba97df2841345dd51c572647
#
_entry.id   8af03c8cba97df2841345dd51c572647
#
_cell.length_a   1.000
_cell.length_b   1.000
_cell.length_c   1.000
_cell.angle_alpha   90.00
_cell.angle_beta   90.00
_cell.angle_gamma   90.00
#
_symmetry.space_group_name_H-M   'P 1'
#
loop_
_entity.id
_entity.type
_entity.pdbx_description
1 polymer ?
#
loop_
_entity_poly.entity_id
_entity_poly.type
_entity_poly.pdbx_seq_one_letter_code
_entity_poly.pdbx_strand_id
1 'polypeptide(L)'
;MFAPVKNHEFLIDIFASVVKKHPDSVLLLVGTGSETEKIREKVSGLGLSKKVIFAGRRTDVEKIMSAADAFVLPSHFEGLPLVLVEAQSSGLNCFVSDAVPEEAKLLDNFEFIPLDIGAEAWADRILSAALNTDR
;
A
#
# COMPACT_ATOMS: atom_id res chain seq x y z
N MET A 1 -8.15 0.03 -8.51
CA MET A 1 -8.16 -0.93 -9.62
C MET A 1 -6.80 -1.59 -9.80
N PHE A 2 -6.78 -2.90 -10.03
CA PHE A 2 -5.54 -3.65 -10.22
C PHE A 2 -5.08 -3.52 -11.67
N ALA A 3 -4.33 -2.50 -11.97
CA ALA A 3 -3.79 -2.22 -13.30
C ALA A 3 -2.26 -2.06 -13.19
N PRO A 4 -1.50 -2.29 -14.27
CA PRO A 4 -0.04 -2.21 -14.22
C PRO A 4 0.50 -0.90 -13.66
N VAL A 5 -0.14 0.23 -13.96
CA VAL A 5 0.30 1.55 -13.48
C VAL A 5 0.27 1.66 -11.96
N LYS A 6 -0.59 0.88 -11.29
CA LYS A 6 -0.69 0.87 -9.82
C LYS A 6 0.42 0.08 -9.14
N ASN A 7 1.14 -0.73 -9.91
CA ASN A 7 2.33 -1.45 -9.47
C ASN A 7 2.10 -2.40 -8.28
N HIS A 8 1.03 -3.17 -8.37
CA HIS A 8 0.72 -4.15 -7.31
C HIS A 8 1.81 -5.21 -7.17
N GLU A 9 2.53 -5.54 -8.24
CA GLU A 9 3.63 -6.50 -8.14
C GLU A 9 4.70 -6.03 -7.17
N PHE A 10 5.09 -4.75 -7.26
CA PHE A 10 6.07 -4.18 -6.33
C PHE A 10 5.51 -4.10 -4.91
N LEU A 11 4.22 -3.82 -4.78
CA LEU A 11 3.55 -3.80 -3.48
C LEU A 11 3.67 -5.17 -2.78
N ILE A 12 3.51 -6.26 -3.53
CA ILE A 12 3.67 -7.60 -2.95
C ILE A 12 5.12 -7.84 -2.52
N ASP A 13 6.10 -7.36 -3.28
CA ASP A 13 7.51 -7.45 -2.90
C ASP A 13 7.79 -6.67 -1.60
N ILE A 14 7.22 -5.48 -1.47
CA ILE A 14 7.30 -4.69 -0.24
C ILE A 14 6.72 -5.48 0.93
N PHE A 15 5.53 -6.05 0.73
CA PHE A 15 4.85 -6.79 1.79
C PHE A 15 5.62 -8.04 2.20
N ALA A 16 6.24 -8.73 1.25
CA ALA A 16 7.09 -9.88 1.57
C ALA A 16 8.22 -9.49 2.52
N SER A 17 8.82 -8.31 2.32
CA SER A 17 9.85 -7.79 3.22
C SER A 17 9.27 -7.37 4.57
N VAL A 18 8.07 -6.79 4.57
CA VAL A 18 7.37 -6.42 5.82
C VAL A 18 7.12 -7.65 6.69
N VAL A 19 6.62 -8.74 6.09
CA VAL A 19 6.31 -9.97 6.82
C VAL A 19 7.56 -10.60 7.45
N LYS A 20 8.70 -10.51 6.78
CA LYS A 20 9.97 -11.03 7.33
C LYS A 20 10.35 -10.34 8.63
N LYS A 21 10.04 -9.05 8.75
CA LYS A 21 10.40 -8.23 9.90
C LYS A 21 9.27 -8.13 10.93
N HIS A 22 8.03 -8.31 10.47
CA HIS A 22 6.85 -8.22 11.32
C HIS A 22 5.84 -9.27 10.87
N PRO A 23 5.98 -10.53 11.34
CA PRO A 23 5.18 -11.66 10.84
C PRO A 23 3.66 -11.55 11.03
N ASP A 24 3.20 -10.70 11.93
CA ASP A 24 1.78 -10.51 12.18
C ASP A 24 1.11 -9.52 11.23
N SER A 25 1.87 -9.00 10.26
CA SER A 25 1.34 -8.04 9.29
C SER A 25 0.36 -8.68 8.33
N VAL A 26 -0.64 -7.91 7.92
CA VAL A 26 -1.67 -8.30 6.95
C VAL A 26 -1.76 -7.21 5.89
N LEU A 27 -1.85 -7.62 4.63
CA LEU A 27 -2.08 -6.70 3.52
C LEU A 27 -3.51 -6.85 3.02
N LEU A 28 -4.23 -5.73 2.96
CA LEU A 28 -5.57 -5.70 2.41
C LEU A 28 -5.55 -5.03 1.05
N LEU A 29 -6.00 -5.74 0.02
CA LEU A 29 -6.11 -5.23 -1.33
C LEU A 29 -7.58 -5.00 -1.66
N VAL A 30 -7.94 -3.74 -1.94
CA VAL A 30 -9.32 -3.36 -2.24
C VAL A 30 -9.43 -3.06 -3.73
N GLY A 31 -10.45 -3.61 -4.37
CA GLY A 31 -10.72 -3.43 -5.79
C GLY A 31 -10.45 -4.68 -6.59
N THR A 32 -10.68 -4.57 -7.89
CA THR A 32 -10.46 -5.64 -8.86
C THR A 32 -9.87 -5.04 -10.13
N GLY A 33 -9.39 -5.88 -11.04
CA GLY A 33 -8.86 -5.39 -12.31
C GLY A 33 -8.13 -6.47 -13.07
N SER A 34 -7.50 -6.09 -14.18
CA SER A 34 -6.84 -7.01 -15.10
C SER A 34 -5.67 -7.77 -14.48
N GLU A 35 -5.07 -7.25 -13.44
CA GLU A 35 -3.89 -7.84 -12.80
C GLU A 35 -4.24 -8.76 -11.62
N THR A 36 -5.51 -8.92 -11.26
CA THR A 36 -5.91 -9.66 -10.05
C THR A 36 -5.35 -11.07 -10.01
N GLU A 37 -5.52 -11.85 -11.08
CA GLU A 37 -5.05 -13.25 -11.12
C GLU A 37 -3.53 -13.33 -11.05
N LYS A 38 -2.83 -12.45 -11.74
CA LYS A 38 -1.37 -12.38 -11.71
C LYS A 38 -0.85 -12.10 -10.30
N ILE A 39 -1.51 -11.20 -9.59
CA ILE A 39 -1.15 -10.86 -8.21
C ILE A 39 -1.46 -12.05 -7.28
N ARG A 40 -2.59 -12.72 -7.46
CA ARG A 40 -2.91 -13.92 -6.68
C ARG A 40 -1.85 -15.00 -6.85
N GLU A 41 -1.41 -15.23 -8.07
CA GLU A 41 -0.36 -16.22 -8.35
C GLU A 41 0.95 -15.86 -7.67
N LYS A 42 1.34 -14.59 -7.71
CA LYS A 42 2.56 -14.12 -7.06
C LYS A 42 2.47 -14.29 -5.54
N VAL A 43 1.36 -13.92 -4.94
CA VAL A 43 1.11 -14.08 -3.50
C VAL A 43 1.22 -15.55 -3.10
N SER A 44 0.61 -16.44 -3.87
CA SER A 44 0.67 -17.89 -3.62
C SER A 44 2.10 -18.40 -3.74
N GLY A 45 2.81 -18.00 -4.78
CA GLY A 45 4.21 -18.41 -5.00
C GLY A 45 5.16 -17.97 -3.90
N LEU A 46 4.87 -16.88 -3.22
CA LEU A 46 5.68 -16.39 -2.10
C LEU A 46 5.22 -16.93 -0.75
N GLY A 47 4.19 -17.77 -0.72
CA GLY A 47 3.67 -18.32 0.52
C GLY A 47 2.92 -17.33 1.39
N LEU A 48 2.35 -16.28 0.79
CA LEU A 48 1.69 -15.19 1.52
C LEU A 48 0.16 -15.26 1.50
N SER A 49 -0.41 -16.36 1.00
CA SER A 49 -1.86 -16.45 0.80
C SER A 49 -2.70 -16.21 2.06
N LYS A 50 -2.16 -16.55 3.23
CA LYS A 50 -2.87 -16.34 4.50
C LYS A 50 -2.73 -14.93 5.05
N LYS A 51 -1.84 -14.13 4.49
CA LYS A 51 -1.53 -12.78 4.99
C LYS A 51 -1.97 -11.67 4.04
N VAL A 52 -2.43 -12.02 2.84
CA VAL A 52 -2.95 -11.07 1.86
C VAL A 52 -4.44 -11.34 1.67
N ILE A 53 -5.24 -10.31 1.92
CA ILE A 53 -6.70 -10.40 1.79
C ILE A 53 -7.14 -9.64 0.55
N PHE A 54 -7.77 -10.34 -0.40
CA PHE A 54 -8.36 -9.73 -1.59
C PHE A 54 -9.81 -9.39 -1.27
N ALA A 55 -10.06 -8.15 -0.92
CA ALA A 55 -11.37 -7.70 -0.44
C ALA A 55 -12.38 -7.42 -1.55
N GLY A 56 -11.92 -7.35 -2.81
CA GLY A 56 -12.78 -7.00 -3.93
C GLY A 56 -13.25 -5.56 -3.85
N ARG A 57 -14.36 -5.26 -4.51
CA ARG A 57 -14.94 -3.92 -4.45
C ARG A 57 -15.62 -3.68 -3.11
N ARG A 58 -15.34 -2.52 -2.52
CA ARG A 58 -15.90 -2.17 -1.21
C ARG A 58 -16.48 -0.77 -1.26
N THR A 59 -17.57 -0.57 -0.52
CA THR A 59 -18.21 0.74 -0.36
C THR A 59 -17.91 1.38 1.00
N ASP A 60 -17.28 0.61 1.90
CA ASP A 60 -16.96 1.03 3.26
C ASP A 60 -15.47 1.38 3.43
N VAL A 61 -14.89 2.04 2.43
CA VAL A 61 -13.45 2.34 2.39
C VAL A 61 -13.00 3.16 3.61
N GLU A 62 -13.82 4.10 4.08
CA GLU A 62 -13.47 4.89 5.26
C GLU A 62 -13.35 4.04 6.53
N LYS A 63 -14.12 2.96 6.64
CA LYS A 63 -14.01 2.03 7.78
C LYS A 63 -12.73 1.23 7.69
N ILE A 64 -12.37 0.80 6.49
CA ILE A 64 -11.13 0.08 6.24
C ILE A 64 -9.94 0.96 6.60
N MET A 65 -9.94 2.20 6.16
CA MET A 65 -8.87 3.15 6.45
C MET A 65 -8.73 3.43 7.95
N SER A 66 -9.85 3.46 8.67
CA SER A 66 -9.83 3.66 10.12
C SER A 66 -9.21 2.48 10.87
N ALA A 67 -9.27 1.28 10.29
CA ALA A 67 -8.73 0.06 10.90
C ALA A 67 -7.29 -0.23 10.47
N ALA A 68 -6.80 0.40 9.43
CA ALA A 68 -5.46 0.14 8.89
C ALA A 68 -4.39 0.97 9.60
N ASP A 69 -3.14 0.55 9.46
CA ASP A 69 -1.98 1.23 10.05
C ASP A 69 -1.19 2.04 9.03
N ALA A 70 -1.29 1.69 7.75
CA ALA A 70 -0.58 2.39 6.68
C ALA A 70 -1.31 2.23 5.36
N PHE A 71 -1.15 3.22 4.48
CA PHE A 71 -1.61 3.18 3.10
C PHE A 71 -0.39 3.25 2.19
N VAL A 72 -0.28 2.31 1.25
CA VAL A 72 0.90 2.19 0.39
C VAL A 72 0.46 2.24 -1.07
N LEU A 73 1.04 3.17 -1.84
CA LEU A 73 0.71 3.35 -3.25
C LEU A 73 2.00 3.52 -4.07
N PRO A 74 2.66 2.41 -4.46
CA PRO A 74 3.91 2.46 -5.21
C PRO A 74 3.68 2.55 -6.72
N SER A 75 2.82 3.47 -7.17
CA SER A 75 2.40 3.59 -8.55
C SER A 75 3.54 4.02 -9.48
N HIS A 76 3.49 3.54 -10.74
CA HIS A 76 4.39 4.00 -11.79
C HIS A 76 3.95 5.36 -12.34
N PHE A 77 2.66 5.60 -12.34
CA PHE A 77 2.07 6.86 -12.81
C PHE A 77 0.77 7.10 -12.05
N GLU A 78 0.54 8.35 -11.67
CA GLU A 78 -0.67 8.71 -10.94
C GLU A 78 -1.04 10.16 -11.22
N GLY A 79 -2.33 10.42 -11.42
CA GLY A 79 -2.86 11.78 -11.43
C GLY A 79 -2.97 12.31 -10.00
N LEU A 80 -4.05 13.02 -9.68
CA LEU A 80 -4.30 13.46 -8.30
C LEU A 80 -5.33 12.51 -7.67
N PRO A 81 -4.89 11.43 -7.00
CA PRO A 81 -5.81 10.40 -6.53
C PRO A 81 -6.58 10.85 -5.29
N LEU A 82 -7.92 10.87 -5.41
CA LEU A 82 -8.80 11.26 -4.30
C LEU A 82 -8.67 10.32 -3.10
N VAL A 83 -8.31 9.05 -3.34
CA VAL A 83 -8.12 8.08 -2.26
C VAL A 83 -7.04 8.53 -1.27
N LEU A 84 -6.03 9.27 -1.73
CA LEU A 84 -4.99 9.78 -0.85
C LEU A 84 -5.49 10.90 0.06
N VAL A 85 -6.46 11.68 -0.41
CA VAL A 85 -7.11 12.69 0.44
C VAL A 85 -7.84 12.00 1.59
N GLU A 86 -8.60 10.95 1.26
CA GLU A 86 -9.34 10.18 2.27
C GLU A 86 -8.40 9.51 3.27
N ALA A 87 -7.31 8.90 2.79
CA ALA A 87 -6.35 8.22 3.65
C ALA A 87 -5.69 9.19 4.64
N GLN A 88 -5.26 10.35 4.16
CA GLN A 88 -4.66 11.37 5.01
C GLN A 88 -5.63 11.88 6.07
N SER A 89 -6.88 12.13 5.65
CA SER A 89 -7.93 12.62 6.55
C SER A 89 -8.28 11.62 7.63
N SER A 90 -8.09 10.32 7.35
CA SER A 90 -8.30 9.25 8.33
C SER A 90 -7.15 9.09 9.32
N GLY A 91 -6.08 9.85 9.15
CA GLY A 91 -4.90 9.76 10.01
C GLY A 91 -3.93 8.66 9.62
N LEU A 92 -4.13 7.99 8.46
CA LEU A 92 -3.22 6.97 7.98
C LEU A 92 -1.89 7.56 7.53
N ASN A 93 -0.80 6.90 7.88
CA ASN A 93 0.48 7.19 7.27
C ASN A 93 0.45 6.70 5.82
N CYS A 94 0.73 7.59 4.88
CA CYS A 94 0.70 7.30 3.45
C CYS A 94 2.11 7.24 2.90
N PHE A 95 2.42 6.15 2.18
CA PHE A 95 3.71 5.93 1.53
C PHE A 95 3.47 5.79 0.05
N VAL A 96 3.96 6.73 -0.73
CA VAL A 96 3.67 6.80 -2.16
C VAL A 96 4.97 6.96 -2.95
N SER A 97 4.94 6.54 -4.21
CA SER A 97 6.06 6.76 -5.11
C SER A 97 6.15 8.24 -5.49
N ASP A 98 7.32 8.64 -5.97
CA ASP A 98 7.52 10.00 -6.46
C ASP A 98 6.83 10.28 -7.81
N ALA A 99 6.15 9.28 -8.39
CA ALA A 99 5.26 9.48 -9.54
C ALA A 99 3.94 10.14 -9.13
N VAL A 100 3.61 10.17 -7.83
CA VAL A 100 2.43 10.85 -7.32
C VAL A 100 2.73 12.36 -7.25
N PRO A 101 1.81 13.23 -7.72
CA PRO A 101 2.04 14.68 -7.66
C PRO A 101 2.24 15.20 -6.24
N GLU A 102 3.12 16.18 -6.07
CA GLU A 102 3.37 16.79 -4.76
C GLU A 102 2.11 17.39 -4.14
N GLU A 103 1.20 17.87 -4.97
CA GLU A 103 -0.08 18.44 -4.53
C GLU A 103 -0.95 17.44 -3.77
N ALA A 104 -0.68 16.14 -3.93
CA ALA A 104 -1.41 15.11 -3.19
C ALA A 104 -1.11 15.14 -1.70
N LYS A 105 0.06 15.65 -1.31
CA LYS A 105 0.41 15.73 0.12
C LYS A 105 -0.27 16.94 0.76
N LEU A 106 -1.20 16.66 1.64
CA LEU A 106 -1.97 17.69 2.37
C LEU A 106 -1.57 17.79 3.85
N LEU A 107 -1.10 16.69 4.42
CA LEU A 107 -0.77 16.59 5.84
C LEU A 107 0.63 15.97 5.99
N ASP A 108 1.17 16.01 7.21
CA ASP A 108 2.52 15.51 7.51
C ASP A 108 2.62 13.98 7.54
N ASN A 109 1.50 13.27 7.57
CA ASN A 109 1.45 11.80 7.55
C ASN A 109 1.55 11.25 6.12
N PHE A 110 2.45 11.80 5.31
CA PHE A 110 2.58 11.46 3.90
C PHE A 110 4.05 11.50 3.50
N GLU A 111 4.55 10.39 2.94
CA GLU A 111 5.95 10.30 2.55
C GLU A 111 6.08 9.84 1.09
N PHE A 112 6.90 10.56 0.31
CA PHE A 112 7.27 10.16 -1.05
C PHE A 112 8.52 9.29 -0.98
N ILE A 113 8.48 8.12 -1.62
CA ILE A 113 9.61 7.18 -1.64
C ILE A 113 9.92 6.80 -3.09
N PRO A 114 11.16 6.95 -3.56
CA PRO A 114 11.51 6.52 -4.92
C PRO A 114 11.35 5.01 -5.09
N LEU A 115 10.87 4.59 -6.26
CA LEU A 115 10.72 3.16 -6.55
C LEU A 115 12.07 2.44 -6.66
N ASP A 116 13.10 3.15 -7.10
CA ASP A 116 14.40 2.55 -7.39
C ASP A 116 15.23 2.18 -6.16
N ILE A 117 14.80 2.56 -4.95
CA ILE A 117 15.51 2.15 -3.73
C ILE A 117 15.18 0.73 -3.30
N GLY A 118 14.17 0.09 -3.93
CA GLY A 118 13.85 -1.30 -3.72
C GLY A 118 12.82 -1.57 -2.62
N ALA A 119 12.24 -2.77 -2.68
CA ALA A 119 11.14 -3.17 -1.80
C ALA A 119 11.54 -3.22 -0.32
N GLU A 120 12.76 -3.67 -0.02
CA GLU A 120 13.20 -3.77 1.38
C GLU A 120 13.30 -2.38 2.03
N ALA A 121 13.82 -1.39 1.31
CA ALA A 121 13.91 -0.03 1.82
C ALA A 121 12.53 0.57 2.05
N TRP A 122 11.58 0.29 1.17
CA TRP A 122 10.18 0.67 1.37
C TRP A 122 9.61 0.05 2.65
N ALA A 123 9.85 -1.26 2.83
CA ALA A 123 9.36 -1.96 4.02
C ALA A 123 9.94 -1.36 5.31
N ASP A 124 11.22 -1.01 5.32
CA ASP A 124 11.85 -0.39 6.48
C ASP A 124 11.20 0.94 6.84
N ARG A 125 10.90 1.76 5.85
CA ARG A 125 10.26 3.06 6.09
C ARG A 125 8.84 2.91 6.60
N ILE A 126 8.08 1.99 6.01
CA ILE A 126 6.70 1.72 6.42
C ILE A 126 6.66 1.23 7.87
N LEU A 127 7.49 0.26 8.22
CA LEU A 127 7.51 -0.30 9.57
C LEU A 127 7.99 0.72 10.60
N SER A 128 8.99 1.51 10.26
CA SER A 128 9.50 2.54 11.16
C SER A 128 8.41 3.55 11.53
N ALA A 129 7.66 4.00 10.55
CA ALA A 129 6.59 4.97 10.78
C ALA A 129 5.36 4.32 11.44
N ALA A 130 4.92 3.16 10.93
CA ALA A 130 3.70 2.52 11.42
C ALA A 130 3.83 2.04 12.86
N LEU A 131 5.00 1.51 13.25
CA LEU A 131 5.22 1.02 14.62
C LEU A 131 5.47 2.14 15.63
N ASN A 132 5.83 3.33 15.16
CA ASN A 132 6.13 4.48 16.03
C ASN A 132 5.01 5.52 16.05
N THR A 133 3.92 5.27 15.34
CA THR A 133 2.78 6.20 15.26
C THR A 133 1.63 5.72 16.13
N ASP A 134 1.14 6.62 16.96
CA ASP A 134 -0.04 6.39 17.77
C ASP A 134 -1.21 7.16 17.14
N ARG A 135 -2.25 6.47 16.77
CA ARG A 135 -3.44 7.06 16.13
C ARG A 135 -4.56 7.28 17.09
#